data_3a1fdf6bbe1f93ea67744902c02d42ed
#
_entry.id   3a1fdf6bbe1f93ea67744902c02d42ed
#
_cell.length_a   1.000
_cell.length_b   1.000
_cell.length_c   1.000
_cell.angle_alpha   90.00
_cell.angle_beta   90.00
_cell.angle_gamma   90.00
#
_symmetry.space_group_name_H-M   'P 1'
#
loop_
_entity.id
_entity.type
_entity.pdbx_description
1 polymer ?
#
loop_
_entity_poly.entity_id
_entity_poly.type
_entity_poly.pdbx_seq_one_letter_code
_entity_poly.pdbx_strand_id
1 'polypeptide(L)'
;TWNWGGLARFKSFEEVVADKDTREYVMEQIRNLHCNHLGGITWADFNEPEFRKNAEILQKAMGYRFIINEFSYPKEIKVGAQFPISFKVVNSGSSPFYYNWPVEVALLDPESHQKVWGKILEEVNISEWMPGDNWSVDEHKYQIAPPTYHIRKNISIDAPIAKGKYLSLIHI
;
A
#
# COMPACT_ATOMS: atom_id res chain seq x y z
N THR A 1 11.99 6.69 -13.79
CA THR A 1 12.04 5.69 -14.88
C THR A 1 13.35 4.95 -14.80
N TRP A 2 13.29 3.70 -14.40
CA TRP A 2 14.46 2.84 -14.37
C TRP A 2 14.84 2.48 -15.81
N ASN A 3 16.03 2.86 -16.20
CA ASN A 3 16.57 2.44 -17.48
C ASN A 3 17.33 1.11 -17.25
N TRP A 4 16.91 0.05 -17.94
CA TRP A 4 17.55 -1.27 -17.92
C TRP A 4 19.06 -1.25 -18.32
N GLY A 5 19.62 -0.09 -18.69
CA GLY A 5 21.03 0.05 -19.03
C GLY A 5 22.01 -0.44 -17.98
N GLY A 6 21.62 -0.47 -16.68
CA GLY A 6 22.41 -1.07 -15.60
C GLY A 6 22.33 -2.60 -15.55
N LEU A 7 21.34 -3.19 -16.22
CA LEU A 7 21.13 -4.64 -16.34
C LEU A 7 21.54 -5.14 -17.74
N ALA A 8 22.45 -4.48 -18.41
CA ALA A 8 22.89 -4.78 -19.79
C ALA A 8 23.35 -6.24 -20.02
N ARG A 9 23.58 -7.01 -18.96
CA ARG A 9 23.87 -8.45 -19.01
C ARG A 9 22.64 -9.32 -19.27
N PHE A 10 21.42 -8.78 -19.09
CA PHE A 10 20.17 -9.54 -19.29
C PHE A 10 19.54 -9.16 -20.62
N LYS A 11 19.14 -10.17 -21.39
CA LYS A 11 18.61 -10.00 -22.74
C LYS A 11 17.10 -9.79 -22.75
N SER A 12 16.38 -10.31 -21.74
CA SER A 12 14.93 -10.22 -21.69
C SER A 12 14.40 -10.17 -20.24
N PHE A 13 13.13 -9.80 -20.09
CA PHE A 13 12.45 -9.84 -18.81
C PHE A 13 12.23 -11.29 -18.35
N GLU A 14 12.02 -12.21 -19.29
CA GLU A 14 11.90 -13.65 -19.00
C GLU A 14 13.16 -14.20 -18.34
N GLU A 15 14.34 -13.82 -18.82
CA GLU A 15 15.62 -14.23 -18.21
C GLU A 15 15.74 -13.70 -16.77
N VAL A 16 15.33 -12.44 -16.53
CA VAL A 16 15.33 -11.83 -15.20
C VAL A 16 14.39 -12.57 -14.24
N VAL A 17 13.22 -12.96 -14.74
CA VAL A 17 12.19 -13.62 -13.92
C VAL A 17 12.52 -15.09 -13.67
N ALA A 18 13.10 -15.79 -14.62
CA ALA A 18 13.42 -17.21 -14.53
C ALA A 18 14.57 -17.49 -13.54
N ASP A 19 15.64 -16.71 -13.62
CA ASP A 19 16.81 -16.91 -12.78
C ASP A 19 16.62 -16.33 -11.37
N LYS A 20 16.83 -17.16 -10.35
CA LYS A 20 16.62 -16.78 -8.94
C LYS A 20 17.54 -15.65 -8.50
N ASP A 21 18.83 -15.76 -8.77
CA ASP A 21 19.83 -14.80 -8.27
C ASP A 21 19.62 -13.44 -8.93
N THR A 22 19.25 -13.44 -10.20
CA THR A 22 18.90 -12.23 -10.93
C THR A 22 17.63 -11.59 -10.38
N ARG A 23 16.62 -12.38 -10.08
CA ARG A 23 15.38 -11.89 -9.46
C ARG A 23 15.63 -11.25 -8.10
N GLU A 24 16.47 -11.89 -7.26
CA GLU A 24 16.86 -11.36 -5.95
C GLU A 24 17.65 -10.06 -6.09
N TYR A 25 18.57 -9.98 -7.03
CA TYR A 25 19.28 -8.73 -7.34
C TYR A 25 18.32 -7.61 -7.77
N VAL A 26 17.39 -7.90 -8.67
CA VAL A 26 16.39 -6.90 -9.12
C VAL A 26 15.47 -6.49 -7.97
N MET A 27 15.09 -7.44 -7.10
CA MET A 27 14.34 -7.16 -5.88
C MET A 27 15.08 -6.18 -4.97
N GLU A 28 16.34 -6.42 -4.73
CA GLU A 28 17.20 -5.54 -3.94
C GLU A 28 17.24 -4.11 -4.53
N GLN A 29 17.43 -4.01 -5.84
CA GLN A 29 17.41 -2.70 -6.52
C GLN A 29 16.06 -2.00 -6.38
N ILE A 30 14.94 -2.73 -6.57
CA ILE A 30 13.59 -2.20 -6.40
C ILE A 30 13.42 -1.63 -4.99
N ARG A 31 13.85 -2.39 -3.97
CA ARG A 31 13.70 -2.04 -2.57
C ARG A 31 14.59 -0.87 -2.13
N ASN A 32 15.86 -0.89 -2.51
CA ASN A 32 16.85 0.13 -2.11
C ASN A 32 16.72 1.43 -2.90
N LEU A 33 16.22 1.39 -4.13
CA LEU A 33 16.01 2.58 -4.96
C LEU A 33 14.57 3.11 -4.91
N HIS A 34 13.73 2.55 -4.05
CA HIS A 34 12.33 2.95 -3.89
C HIS A 34 11.55 2.98 -5.21
N CYS A 35 11.71 1.93 -6.05
CA CYS A 35 11.07 1.86 -7.34
C CYS A 35 9.56 1.63 -7.23
N ASN A 36 8.79 2.36 -8.01
CA ASN A 36 7.34 2.23 -8.09
C ASN A 36 6.84 1.56 -9.37
N HIS A 37 7.68 1.45 -10.39
CA HIS A 37 7.37 0.75 -11.62
C HIS A 37 8.63 0.28 -12.34
N LEU A 38 8.49 -0.72 -13.19
CA LEU A 38 9.49 -1.17 -14.15
C LEU A 38 9.02 -0.78 -15.55
N GLY A 39 9.90 -0.09 -16.28
CA GLY A 39 9.66 0.26 -17.68
C GLY A 39 10.38 -0.69 -18.64
N GLY A 40 9.98 -0.68 -19.92
CA GLY A 40 10.66 -1.43 -20.98
C GLY A 40 10.44 -2.95 -20.95
N ILE A 41 9.38 -3.41 -20.30
CA ILE A 41 8.97 -4.82 -20.34
C ILE A 41 8.48 -5.11 -21.76
N THR A 42 9.18 -5.98 -22.47
CA THR A 42 8.75 -6.54 -23.73
C THR A 42 7.85 -7.75 -23.49
N TRP A 43 7.29 -8.28 -24.58
CA TRP A 43 6.35 -9.40 -24.55
C TRP A 43 6.84 -10.56 -23.67
N ALA A 44 6.02 -10.94 -22.71
CA ALA A 44 6.25 -12.09 -21.85
C ALA A 44 4.99 -12.94 -21.80
N ASP A 45 5.14 -14.27 -21.76
CA ASP A 45 4.01 -15.18 -21.66
C ASP A 45 3.59 -15.35 -20.19
N PHE A 46 2.66 -14.51 -19.74
CA PHE A 46 2.07 -14.62 -18.42
C PHE A 46 1.12 -15.81 -18.20
N ASN A 47 0.90 -16.63 -19.24
CA ASN A 47 0.12 -17.87 -19.12
C ASN A 47 0.98 -19.01 -18.56
N GLU A 48 2.31 -18.91 -18.64
CA GLU A 48 3.22 -19.87 -18.03
C GLU A 48 3.18 -19.68 -16.50
N PRO A 49 2.76 -20.71 -15.71
CA PRO A 49 2.47 -20.54 -14.29
C PRO A 49 3.68 -20.17 -13.42
N GLU A 50 4.85 -20.73 -13.72
CA GLU A 50 6.08 -20.46 -12.98
C GLU A 50 6.59 -19.05 -13.26
N PHE A 51 6.58 -18.65 -14.53
CA PHE A 51 6.91 -17.29 -14.92
C PHE A 51 6.00 -16.28 -14.21
N ARG A 52 4.68 -16.48 -14.27
CA ARG A 52 3.70 -15.63 -13.61
C ARG A 52 3.95 -15.51 -12.11
N LYS A 53 4.17 -16.63 -11.43
CA LYS A 53 4.47 -16.67 -9.99
C LYS A 53 5.70 -15.83 -9.65
N ASN A 54 6.76 -15.98 -10.42
CA ASN A 54 8.01 -15.27 -10.21
C ASN A 54 7.91 -13.78 -10.56
N ALA A 55 7.19 -13.42 -11.63
CA ALA A 55 6.91 -12.03 -11.99
C ALA A 55 6.08 -11.31 -10.92
N GLU A 56 5.12 -12.00 -10.30
CA GLU A 56 4.33 -11.46 -9.18
C GLU A 56 5.18 -11.12 -7.97
N ILE A 57 6.29 -11.81 -7.72
CA ILE A 57 7.22 -11.48 -6.65
C ILE A 57 7.80 -10.08 -6.85
N LEU A 58 8.28 -9.79 -8.06
CA LEU A 58 8.80 -8.46 -8.41
C LEU A 58 7.71 -7.40 -8.40
N GLN A 59 6.53 -7.72 -8.94
CA GLN A 59 5.38 -6.82 -8.93
C GLN A 59 4.97 -6.43 -7.50
N LYS A 60 4.92 -7.40 -6.59
CA LYS A 60 4.58 -7.17 -5.17
C LYS A 60 5.66 -6.40 -4.41
N ALA A 61 6.89 -6.41 -4.90
CA ALA A 61 7.97 -5.63 -4.31
C ALA A 61 7.88 -4.14 -4.65
N MET A 62 7.36 -3.81 -5.84
CA MET A 62 7.30 -2.44 -6.34
C MET A 62 6.18 -1.62 -5.70
N GLY A 63 6.40 -0.30 -5.70
CA GLY A 63 5.39 0.67 -5.29
C GLY A 63 5.14 0.70 -3.79
N TYR A 64 4.11 1.41 -3.42
CA TYR A 64 3.64 1.50 -2.04
C TYR A 64 2.74 0.31 -1.69
N ARG A 65 2.71 -0.04 -0.39
CA ARG A 65 1.80 -1.04 0.16
C ARG A 65 1.44 -0.67 1.58
N PHE A 66 0.33 0.02 1.75
CA PHE A 66 -0.16 0.41 3.06
C PHE A 66 -0.87 -0.76 3.73
N ILE A 67 -0.45 -1.05 4.96
CA ILE A 67 -1.06 -2.09 5.81
C ILE A 67 -1.57 -1.39 7.07
N ILE A 68 -2.89 -1.50 7.30
CA ILE A 68 -3.50 -1.06 8.55
C ILE A 68 -3.40 -2.22 9.53
N ASN A 69 -2.54 -2.07 10.55
CA ASN A 69 -2.31 -3.10 11.57
C ASN A 69 -3.31 -3.03 12.72
N GLU A 70 -3.92 -1.88 12.93
CA GLU A 70 -4.86 -1.65 14.02
C GLU A 70 -5.85 -0.57 13.59
N PHE A 71 -7.13 -0.78 13.89
CA PHE A 71 -8.17 0.22 13.73
C PHE A 71 -9.10 0.19 14.94
N SER A 72 -9.24 1.33 15.62
CA SER A 72 -10.05 1.49 16.82
C SER A 72 -11.11 2.56 16.61
N TYR A 73 -12.34 2.22 16.98
CA TYR A 73 -13.51 3.07 16.91
C TYR A 73 -14.57 2.63 17.93
N PRO A 74 -15.49 3.51 18.37
CA PRO A 74 -16.57 3.13 19.28
C PRO A 74 -17.56 2.19 18.62
N LYS A 75 -18.08 1.20 19.37
CA LYS A 75 -19.13 0.30 18.89
C LYS A 75 -20.46 1.01 18.62
N GLU A 76 -20.73 2.08 19.35
CA GLU A 76 -21.94 2.86 19.22
C GLU A 76 -21.60 4.34 19.10
N ILE A 77 -22.22 5.02 18.15
CA ILE A 77 -21.99 6.41 17.83
C ILE A 77 -23.35 7.10 17.75
N LYS A 78 -23.46 8.29 18.35
CA LYS A 78 -24.64 9.14 18.23
C LYS A 78 -24.39 10.18 17.13
N VAL A 79 -25.35 10.35 16.23
CA VAL A 79 -25.31 11.41 15.20
C VAL A 79 -25.10 12.77 15.90
N GLY A 80 -24.21 13.61 15.36
CA GLY A 80 -23.84 14.89 15.89
C GLY A 80 -22.86 14.87 17.07
N ALA A 81 -22.63 13.73 17.72
CA ALA A 81 -21.62 13.62 18.75
C ALA A 81 -20.22 13.41 18.16
N GLN A 82 -19.21 14.00 18.82
CA GLN A 82 -17.82 13.70 18.49
C GLN A 82 -17.43 12.33 19.05
N PHE A 83 -16.65 11.59 18.28
CA PHE A 83 -16.09 10.31 18.71
C PHE A 83 -14.66 10.12 18.18
N PRO A 84 -13.80 9.42 18.94
CA PRO A 84 -12.45 9.15 18.54
C PRO A 84 -12.39 8.00 17.53
N ILE A 85 -11.52 8.13 16.54
CA ILE A 85 -11.02 7.06 15.72
C ILE A 85 -9.50 7.04 15.76
N SER A 86 -8.92 5.87 15.66
CA SER A 86 -7.47 5.74 15.48
C SER A 86 -7.11 4.52 14.66
N PHE A 87 -6.03 4.64 13.90
CA PHE A 87 -5.44 3.50 13.21
C PHE A 87 -3.93 3.62 13.13
N LYS A 88 -3.29 2.45 13.01
CA LYS A 88 -1.86 2.34 12.77
C LYS A 88 -1.64 1.83 11.37
N VAL A 89 -0.80 2.50 10.61
CA VAL A 89 -0.46 2.13 9.25
C VAL A 89 1.04 2.09 9.06
N VAL A 90 1.50 1.13 8.24
CA VAL A 90 2.88 1.02 7.77
C VAL A 90 2.87 0.93 6.26
N ASN A 91 3.94 1.41 5.62
CA ASN A 91 4.18 1.19 4.21
C ASN A 91 5.17 0.04 4.04
N SER A 92 4.69 -1.16 3.77
CA SER A 92 5.51 -2.35 3.54
C SER A 92 6.01 -2.50 2.10
N GLY A 93 5.70 -1.53 1.25
CA GLY A 93 6.16 -1.46 -0.14
C GLY A 93 7.63 -1.06 -0.27
N SER A 94 8.01 -0.65 -1.47
CA SER A 94 9.36 -0.14 -1.77
C SER A 94 9.41 1.37 -1.95
N SER A 95 8.29 2.03 -2.22
CA SER A 95 8.29 3.47 -2.47
C SER A 95 7.26 4.21 -1.63
N PRO A 96 7.46 5.52 -1.38
CA PRO A 96 6.38 6.35 -0.89
C PRO A 96 5.30 6.49 -1.96
N PHE A 97 4.12 6.95 -1.57
CA PHE A 97 3.13 7.44 -2.50
C PHE A 97 3.37 8.93 -2.73
N TYR A 98 3.66 9.31 -3.97
CA TYR A 98 4.16 10.66 -4.28
C TYR A 98 3.09 11.77 -4.31
N TYR A 99 1.83 11.41 -4.14
CA TYR A 99 0.71 12.35 -4.16
C TYR A 99 0.02 12.37 -2.81
N ASN A 100 -0.41 13.54 -2.38
CA ASN A 100 -1.21 13.65 -1.16
C ASN A 100 -2.69 13.47 -1.49
N TRP A 101 -3.12 12.21 -1.70
CA TRP A 101 -4.53 11.90 -1.84
C TRP A 101 -5.23 11.91 -0.48
N PRO A 102 -6.49 12.33 -0.44
CA PRO A 102 -7.23 12.39 0.82
C PRO A 102 -7.48 10.99 1.39
N VAL A 103 -7.38 10.86 2.69
CA VAL A 103 -7.83 9.68 3.43
C VAL A 103 -9.23 9.94 3.93
N GLU A 104 -10.16 9.07 3.59
CA GLU A 104 -11.56 9.15 4.01
C GLU A 104 -11.90 8.00 4.97
N VAL A 105 -12.61 8.32 6.05
CA VAL A 105 -13.33 7.31 6.84
C VAL A 105 -14.78 7.34 6.43
N ALA A 106 -15.32 6.19 6.10
CA ALA A 106 -16.68 6.07 5.60
C ALA A 106 -17.50 5.01 6.36
N LEU A 107 -18.81 5.17 6.33
CA LEU A 107 -19.79 4.18 6.71
C LEU A 107 -20.49 3.66 5.47
N LEU A 108 -20.56 2.34 5.35
CA LEU A 108 -21.24 1.67 4.26
C LEU A 108 -22.48 0.96 4.81
N ASP A 109 -23.50 0.94 3.98
CA ASP A 109 -24.65 0.05 4.19
C ASP A 109 -24.16 -1.42 4.16
N PRO A 110 -24.54 -2.25 5.13
CA PRO A 110 -23.98 -3.61 5.25
C PRO A 110 -24.47 -4.57 4.16
N GLU A 111 -25.59 -4.28 3.49
CA GLU A 111 -26.18 -5.15 2.46
C GLU A 111 -25.76 -4.71 1.06
N SER A 112 -25.89 -3.43 0.75
CA SER A 112 -25.57 -2.88 -0.57
C SER A 112 -24.12 -2.50 -0.76
N HIS A 113 -23.36 -2.35 0.34
CA HIS A 113 -22.00 -1.81 0.40
C HIS A 113 -21.88 -0.37 -0.16
N GLN A 114 -22.99 0.33 -0.30
CA GLN A 114 -23.00 1.71 -0.74
C GLN A 114 -22.56 2.64 0.39
N LYS A 115 -21.80 3.66 0.03
CA LYS A 115 -21.39 4.70 0.99
C LYS A 115 -22.61 5.51 1.45
N VAL A 116 -22.85 5.50 2.75
CA VAL A 116 -23.92 6.26 3.41
C VAL A 116 -23.41 7.58 3.96
N TRP A 117 -22.17 7.57 4.45
CA TRP A 117 -21.52 8.75 5.00
C TRP A 117 -20.00 8.62 4.84
N GLY A 118 -19.31 9.75 4.72
CA GLY A 118 -17.87 9.79 4.69
C GLY A 118 -17.31 11.11 5.20
N LYS A 119 -16.12 11.06 5.79
CA LYS A 119 -15.38 12.21 6.28
C LYS A 119 -13.93 12.12 5.88
N ILE A 120 -13.45 13.13 5.16
CA ILE A 120 -12.03 13.29 4.85
C ILE A 120 -11.30 13.63 6.16
N LEU A 121 -10.21 12.94 6.41
CA LEU A 121 -9.29 13.20 7.50
C LEU A 121 -8.28 14.25 7.06
N GLU A 122 -8.64 15.51 7.25
CA GLU A 122 -7.73 16.62 6.99
C GLU A 122 -6.43 16.46 7.78
N GLU A 123 -5.33 16.99 7.27
CA GLU A 123 -3.98 16.90 7.85
C GLU A 123 -3.37 15.48 7.87
N VAL A 124 -3.99 14.50 7.23
CA VAL A 124 -3.35 13.19 6.98
C VAL A 124 -2.68 13.25 5.62
N ASN A 125 -1.36 13.19 5.62
CA ASN A 125 -0.57 13.25 4.39
C ASN A 125 0.07 11.88 4.10
N ILE A 126 -0.50 11.13 3.17
CA ILE A 126 -0.01 9.79 2.82
C ILE A 126 1.33 9.81 2.07
N SER A 127 1.74 10.94 1.50
CA SER A 127 3.04 11.06 0.85
C SER A 127 4.21 11.01 1.84
N GLU A 128 3.94 11.19 3.12
CA GLU A 128 4.92 11.05 4.21
C GLU A 128 5.05 9.60 4.71
N TRP A 129 4.18 8.68 4.26
CA TRP A 129 4.22 7.29 4.70
C TRP A 129 5.32 6.52 3.97
N MET A 130 6.53 6.65 4.51
CA MET A 130 7.75 6.09 3.94
C MET A 130 7.82 4.58 4.11
N PRO A 131 8.42 3.86 3.15
CA PRO A 131 8.78 2.45 3.31
C PRO A 131 9.95 2.30 4.28
N GLY A 132 10.37 1.06 4.51
CA GLY A 132 11.65 0.76 5.14
C GLY A 132 12.84 1.10 4.24
N ASP A 133 14.04 0.96 4.77
CA ASP A 133 15.28 1.26 4.06
C ASP A 133 16.32 0.15 4.30
N ASN A 134 17.37 0.13 3.45
CA ASN A 134 18.45 -0.84 3.52
C ASN A 134 17.95 -2.29 3.50
N TRP A 135 17.44 -2.73 2.33
CA TRP A 135 16.93 -4.08 2.13
C TRP A 135 18.04 -5.13 2.21
N SER A 136 17.86 -6.16 3.01
CA SER A 136 18.72 -7.34 3.06
C SER A 136 18.13 -8.45 2.22
N VAL A 137 18.88 -8.93 1.22
CA VAL A 137 18.49 -10.06 0.38
C VAL A 137 18.47 -11.36 1.20
N ASP A 138 19.46 -11.56 2.04
CA ASP A 138 19.59 -12.78 2.85
C ASP A 138 18.46 -12.94 3.86
N GLU A 139 18.04 -11.83 4.48
CA GLU A 139 16.99 -11.82 5.49
C GLU A 139 15.60 -11.52 4.94
N HIS A 140 15.49 -11.17 3.65
CA HIS A 140 14.26 -10.77 2.98
C HIS A 140 13.46 -9.69 3.74
N LYS A 141 14.18 -8.72 4.33
CA LYS A 141 13.57 -7.61 5.09
C LYS A 141 14.38 -6.33 5.02
N TYR A 142 13.76 -5.22 5.35
CA TYR A 142 14.45 -3.96 5.59
C TYR A 142 15.21 -4.01 6.92
N GLN A 143 16.47 -3.59 6.92
CA GLN A 143 17.27 -3.42 8.14
C GLN A 143 16.79 -2.21 8.96
N ILE A 144 16.30 -1.18 8.27
CA ILE A 144 15.56 -0.06 8.85
C ILE A 144 14.08 -0.30 8.57
N ALA A 145 13.36 -0.75 9.58
CA ALA A 145 11.93 -1.08 9.43
C ALA A 145 11.09 0.14 8.98
N PRO A 146 10.02 -0.05 8.22
CA PRO A 146 9.13 1.04 7.86
C PRO A 146 8.53 1.69 9.11
N PRO A 147 8.46 3.02 9.17
CA PRO A 147 7.84 3.73 10.28
C PRO A 147 6.38 3.31 10.47
N THR A 148 5.92 3.26 11.72
CA THR A 148 4.51 3.10 12.03
C THR A 148 3.89 4.47 12.25
N TYR A 149 2.93 4.82 11.41
CA TYR A 149 2.18 6.08 11.50
C TYR A 149 0.92 5.87 12.34
N HIS A 150 0.75 6.69 13.37
CA HIS A 150 -0.39 6.65 14.28
C HIS A 150 -1.32 7.80 13.98
N ILE A 151 -2.45 7.50 13.36
CA ILE A 151 -3.48 8.48 13.05
C ILE A 151 -4.52 8.44 14.17
N ARG A 152 -4.80 9.61 14.77
CA ARG A 152 -5.82 9.78 15.81
C ARG A 152 -6.62 11.03 15.50
N LYS A 153 -7.92 10.90 15.35
CA LYS A 153 -8.82 12.01 15.04
C LYS A 153 -10.11 11.89 15.85
N ASN A 154 -10.65 13.04 16.23
CA ASN A 154 -12.04 13.15 16.70
C ASN A 154 -12.89 13.61 15.52
N ILE A 155 -13.89 12.84 15.18
CA ILE A 155 -14.80 13.15 14.08
C ILE A 155 -16.25 13.12 14.57
N SER A 156 -17.16 13.71 13.81
CA SER A 156 -18.59 13.65 14.05
C SER A 156 -19.33 13.28 12.77
N ILE A 157 -20.42 12.55 12.89
CA ILE A 157 -21.34 12.33 11.79
C ILE A 157 -22.24 13.55 11.72
N ASP A 158 -22.02 14.37 10.68
CA ASP A 158 -22.65 15.67 10.47
C ASP A 158 -23.81 15.62 9.45
N ALA A 159 -24.22 14.41 9.08
CA ALA A 159 -25.35 14.16 8.19
C ALA A 159 -26.42 13.31 8.85
N PRO A 160 -27.70 13.47 8.47
CA PRO A 160 -28.78 12.62 8.95
C PRO A 160 -28.64 11.22 8.34
N ILE A 161 -28.22 10.24 9.15
CA ILE A 161 -28.21 8.83 8.79
C ILE A 161 -29.22 8.07 9.61
N ALA A 162 -29.81 7.01 9.04
CA ALA A 162 -30.76 6.17 9.77
C ALA A 162 -30.08 5.45 10.94
N LYS A 163 -30.84 5.15 11.98
CA LYS A 163 -30.33 4.28 13.05
C LYS A 163 -30.17 2.86 12.50
N GLY A 164 -29.00 2.28 12.68
CA GLY A 164 -28.70 0.95 12.14
C GLY A 164 -27.29 0.47 12.44
N LYS A 165 -26.92 -0.64 11.81
CA LYS A 165 -25.56 -1.16 11.77
C LYS A 165 -24.93 -0.76 10.45
N TYR A 166 -23.65 -0.44 10.46
CA TYR A 166 -22.88 -0.01 9.30
C TYR A 166 -21.51 -0.70 9.28
N LEU A 167 -20.96 -0.85 8.10
CA LEU A 167 -19.56 -1.26 7.94
C LEU A 167 -18.69 0.00 7.94
N SER A 168 -17.56 -0.04 8.62
CA SER A 168 -16.57 1.03 8.58
C SER A 168 -15.52 0.76 7.50
N LEU A 169 -15.12 1.80 6.78
CA LEU A 169 -14.14 1.75 5.71
C LEU A 169 -13.12 2.88 5.90
N ILE A 170 -11.83 2.58 5.66
CA ILE A 170 -10.81 3.60 5.40
C ILE A 170 -10.50 3.52 3.90
N HIS A 171 -10.60 4.63 3.22
CA HIS A 171 -10.40 4.77 1.78
C HIS A 171 -9.34 5.84 1.48
N ILE A 172 -8.54 5.62 0.44
CA ILE A 172 -7.53 6.55 -0.09
C ILE A 172 -7.86 6.85 -1.54
#